data_6a103e971bb59894bb6c4a1077cf13d6
#
_entry.id   6a103e971bb59894bb6c4a1077cf13d6
#
_cell.length_a   1.000
_cell.length_b   1.000
_cell.length_c   1.000
_cell.angle_alpha   90.00
_cell.angle_beta   90.00
_cell.angle_gamma   90.00
#
_symmetry.space_group_name_H-M   'P 1'
#
loop_
_entity.id
_entity.type
_entity.pdbx_description
1 polymer ?
#
loop_
_entity_poly.entity_id
_entity_poly.type
_entity_poly.pdbx_seq_one_letter_code
_entity_poly.pdbx_strand_id
1 'polypeptide(L)'
;MTRGMKPEAAIAEAKGFAQRMGYLTMDNRPDDLMFDFLIYKRESVRVVKVRQTRYHIDPNGYYDQQFPNEIRGLRSVPFPPFVLRELWLRTQHERVWRRLVIYDLSVGEIGWWGPDEYTNPHAR
;
A
#
# COMPACT_ATOMS: atom_id res chain seq x y z
N MET A 1 17.50 -15.65 -0.55
CA MET A 1 16.51 -14.59 -0.64
C MET A 1 16.57 -13.92 -2.01
N THR A 2 15.47 -13.65 -2.58
CA THR A 2 15.40 -13.06 -3.90
C THR A 2 15.04 -11.60 -3.79
N ARG A 3 16.03 -10.74 -3.98
CA ARG A 3 15.80 -9.30 -3.92
C ARG A 3 14.91 -8.88 -5.07
N GLY A 4 13.94 -8.02 -4.81
CA GLY A 4 13.03 -7.51 -5.81
C GLY A 4 11.88 -8.42 -6.16
N MET A 5 11.79 -9.57 -5.51
CA MET A 5 10.66 -10.46 -5.73
C MET A 5 9.41 -9.88 -5.08
N LYS A 6 8.34 -9.83 -5.84
CA LYS A 6 7.07 -9.30 -5.35
C LYS A 6 6.37 -10.33 -4.47
N PRO A 7 5.70 -9.89 -3.40
CA PRO A 7 4.92 -10.80 -2.56
C PRO A 7 3.57 -11.10 -3.22
N GLU A 8 3.56 -12.03 -4.15
CA GLU A 8 2.43 -12.28 -5.03
C GLU A 8 1.13 -12.57 -4.29
N ALA A 9 1.22 -13.39 -3.22
CA ALA A 9 0.00 -13.73 -2.47
C ALA A 9 -0.56 -12.50 -1.75
N ALA A 10 0.31 -11.69 -1.17
CA ALA A 10 -0.13 -10.48 -0.49
C ALA A 10 -0.71 -9.47 -1.48
N ILE A 11 -0.12 -9.37 -2.68
CA ILE A 11 -0.64 -8.49 -3.72
C ILE A 11 -2.04 -8.94 -4.13
N ALA A 12 -2.25 -10.24 -4.31
CA ALA A 12 -3.57 -10.76 -4.68
C ALA A 12 -4.59 -10.45 -3.60
N GLU A 13 -4.21 -10.62 -2.34
CA GLU A 13 -5.10 -10.30 -1.21
C GLU A 13 -5.43 -8.80 -1.18
N ALA A 14 -4.43 -7.97 -1.39
CA ALA A 14 -4.61 -6.51 -1.41
C ALA A 14 -5.58 -6.09 -2.50
N LYS A 15 -5.44 -6.65 -3.70
CA LYS A 15 -6.36 -6.35 -4.79
C LYS A 15 -7.79 -6.76 -4.44
N GLY A 16 -7.96 -7.88 -3.75
CA GLY A 16 -9.27 -8.29 -3.28
C GLY A 16 -9.91 -7.28 -2.34
N PHE A 17 -9.13 -6.75 -1.40
CA PHE A 17 -9.63 -5.70 -0.52
C PHE A 17 -10.03 -4.46 -1.31
N ALA A 18 -9.20 -4.04 -2.26
CA ALA A 18 -9.52 -2.88 -3.08
C ALA A 18 -10.83 -3.07 -3.83
N GLN A 19 -11.02 -4.25 -4.40
CA GLN A 19 -12.24 -4.56 -5.15
C GLN A 19 -13.48 -4.53 -4.27
N ARG A 20 -13.38 -5.06 -3.06
CA ARG A 20 -14.50 -5.01 -2.12
C ARG A 20 -14.82 -3.57 -1.70
N MET A 21 -13.84 -2.68 -1.76
CA MET A 21 -14.06 -1.26 -1.48
C MET A 21 -14.55 -0.48 -2.70
N GLY A 22 -14.83 -1.17 -3.79
CA GLY A 22 -15.38 -0.54 -4.98
C GLY A 22 -14.38 -0.09 -6.01
N TYR A 23 -13.10 -0.41 -5.83
CA TYR A 23 -12.06 -0.05 -6.79
C TYR A 23 -11.93 -1.10 -7.88
N LEU A 24 -11.56 -0.65 -9.06
CA LEU A 24 -11.01 -1.50 -10.10
C LEU A 24 -9.50 -1.49 -9.96
N THR A 25 -8.85 -2.54 -10.45
CA THR A 25 -7.39 -2.68 -10.31
C THR A 25 -6.75 -2.87 -11.67
N MET A 26 -5.53 -2.39 -11.80
CA MET A 26 -4.73 -2.57 -13.01
C MET A 26 -3.29 -2.86 -12.59
N ASP A 27 -2.77 -4.00 -13.00
CA ASP A 27 -1.43 -4.41 -12.61
C ASP A 27 -0.38 -3.55 -13.30
N ASN A 28 0.70 -3.27 -12.58
CA ASN A 28 1.88 -2.67 -13.16
C ASN A 28 2.67 -3.75 -13.90
N ARG A 29 3.64 -3.31 -14.70
CA ARG A 29 4.53 -4.25 -15.39
C ARG A 29 5.30 -5.08 -14.36
N PRO A 30 5.51 -6.38 -14.63
CA PRO A 30 6.16 -7.25 -13.64
C PRO A 30 7.57 -6.83 -13.26
N ASP A 31 8.28 -6.16 -14.16
CA ASP A 31 9.66 -5.75 -13.93
C ASP A 31 9.78 -4.38 -13.26
N ASP A 32 8.67 -3.67 -13.08
CA ASP A 32 8.68 -2.37 -12.42
C ASP A 32 8.39 -2.57 -10.95
N LEU A 33 9.36 -2.21 -10.11
CA LEU A 33 9.28 -2.42 -8.68
C LEU A 33 8.88 -1.17 -7.90
N MET A 34 8.58 -0.07 -8.58
CA MET A 34 8.16 1.16 -7.90
C MET A 34 6.80 1.01 -7.26
N PHE A 35 5.89 0.31 -7.92
CA PHE A 35 4.58 0.00 -7.36
C PHE A 35 4.07 -1.29 -7.99
N ASP A 36 3.04 -1.85 -7.38
CA ASP A 36 2.56 -3.17 -7.78
C ASP A 36 1.31 -3.10 -8.66
N PHE A 37 0.40 -2.19 -8.35
CA PHE A 37 -0.81 -2.03 -9.16
C PHE A 37 -1.43 -0.66 -8.93
N LEU A 38 -2.34 -0.31 -9.81
CA LEU A 38 -3.19 0.88 -9.66
C LEU A 38 -4.53 0.45 -9.11
N ILE A 39 -5.12 1.30 -8.30
CA ILE A 39 -6.54 1.18 -7.98
C ILE A 39 -7.22 2.46 -8.43
N TYR A 40 -8.43 2.29 -8.94
CA TYR A 40 -9.15 3.46 -9.44
C TYR A 40 -10.65 3.24 -9.36
N LYS A 41 -11.33 4.33 -9.18
CA LYS A 41 -12.77 4.43 -9.30
C LYS A 41 -13.06 5.87 -9.69
N ARG A 42 -14.33 6.23 -9.83
CA ARG A 42 -14.68 7.56 -10.30
C ARG A 42 -13.82 8.62 -9.61
N GLU A 43 -13.10 9.41 -10.38
CA GLU A 43 -12.33 10.57 -9.92
C GLU A 43 -11.19 10.26 -8.95
N SER A 44 -10.82 8.99 -8.80
CA SER A 44 -9.73 8.64 -7.89
C SER A 44 -8.83 7.60 -8.54
N VAL A 45 -7.55 7.91 -8.61
CA VAL A 45 -6.52 6.97 -9.10
C VAL A 45 -5.39 6.97 -8.08
N ARG A 46 -4.97 5.78 -7.67
CA ARG A 46 -3.87 5.63 -6.72
C ARG A 46 -2.94 4.54 -7.17
N VAL A 47 -1.64 4.74 -6.96
CA VAL A 47 -0.66 3.67 -7.14
C VAL A 47 -0.42 3.03 -5.78
N VAL A 48 -0.29 1.70 -5.78
CA VAL A 48 -0.19 0.92 -4.54
C VAL A 48 1.07 0.06 -4.60
N LYS A 49 1.88 0.16 -3.57
CA LYS A 49 3.01 -0.74 -3.33
C LYS A 49 2.66 -1.59 -2.12
N VAL A 50 2.82 -2.90 -2.24
CA VAL A 50 2.54 -3.84 -1.16
C VAL A 50 3.86 -4.29 -0.54
N ARG A 51 3.91 -4.25 0.80
CA ARG A 51 5.06 -4.75 1.53
C ARG A 51 4.57 -5.70 2.63
N GLN A 52 5.11 -6.90 2.64
CA GLN A 52 4.85 -7.88 3.69
C GLN A 52 6.03 -7.88 4.64
N THR A 53 5.76 -7.85 5.94
CA THR A 53 6.81 -7.81 6.95
C THR A 53 6.68 -8.99 7.89
N ARG A 54 7.81 -9.43 8.44
CA ARG A 54 7.83 -10.51 9.44
C ARG A 54 7.63 -9.99 10.84
N TYR A 55 7.95 -8.74 11.07
CA TYR A 55 7.98 -8.16 12.41
C TYR A 55 6.87 -7.16 12.55
N HIS A 56 6.45 -6.95 13.79
CA HIS A 56 5.48 -5.92 14.08
C HIS A 56 6.01 -4.57 13.66
N ILE A 57 5.10 -3.76 13.15
CA ILE A 57 5.42 -2.39 12.80
C ILE A 57 5.39 -1.57 14.08
N ASP A 58 6.47 -0.82 14.33
CA ASP A 58 6.55 0.02 15.51
C ASP A 58 5.53 1.16 15.39
N PRO A 59 4.49 1.18 16.25
CA PRO A 59 3.47 2.21 16.17
C PRO A 59 3.98 3.60 16.52
N ASN A 60 5.11 3.68 17.25
CA ASN A 60 5.71 4.94 17.60
C ASN A 60 6.86 5.33 16.70
N GLY A 61 7.20 4.47 15.72
CA GLY A 61 8.28 4.72 14.80
C GLY A 61 7.81 5.52 13.61
N TYR A 62 8.76 6.08 12.90
CA TYR A 62 8.48 6.81 11.68
C TYR A 62 8.52 5.85 10.51
N TYR A 63 7.46 5.85 9.72
CA TYR A 63 7.34 4.92 8.58
C TYR A 63 8.45 5.11 7.57
N ASP A 64 8.87 6.35 7.33
CA ASP A 64 9.93 6.63 6.37
C ASP A 64 11.29 6.11 6.84
N GLN A 65 11.46 5.89 8.13
CA GLN A 65 12.66 5.23 8.65
C GLN A 65 12.56 3.71 8.59
N GLN A 66 11.37 3.17 8.68
CA GLN A 66 11.15 1.73 8.64
C GLN A 66 11.09 1.19 7.20
N PHE A 67 10.59 1.99 6.27
CA PHE A 67 10.40 1.57 4.88
C PHE A 67 10.98 2.60 3.90
N PRO A 68 12.27 2.94 4.05
CA PRO A 68 12.83 4.03 3.26
C PRO A 68 12.85 3.76 1.75
N ASN A 69 13.11 2.52 1.35
CA ASN A 69 13.22 2.21 -0.07
C ASN A 69 11.87 2.25 -0.75
N GLU A 70 10.85 1.69 -0.10
CA GLU A 70 9.50 1.68 -0.65
C GLU A 70 8.95 3.10 -0.78
N ILE A 71 9.16 3.92 0.24
CA ILE A 71 8.66 5.28 0.23
C ILE A 71 9.39 6.12 -0.81
N ARG A 72 10.71 5.96 -0.92
CA ARG A 72 11.48 6.66 -1.94
C ARG A 72 11.00 6.27 -3.34
N GLY A 73 10.78 4.98 -3.55
CA GLY A 73 10.30 4.50 -4.84
C GLY A 73 8.94 5.09 -5.20
N LEU A 74 8.03 5.12 -4.24
CA LEU A 74 6.71 5.69 -4.48
C LEU A 74 6.77 7.19 -4.78
N ARG A 75 7.64 7.91 -4.08
CA ARG A 75 7.82 9.35 -4.35
C ARG A 75 8.40 9.60 -5.74
N SER A 76 9.10 8.61 -6.30
CA SER A 76 9.71 8.73 -7.62
C SER A 76 8.78 8.38 -8.77
N VAL A 77 7.59 7.87 -8.49
CA VAL A 77 6.64 7.49 -9.54
C VAL A 77 6.30 8.74 -10.36
N PRO A 78 6.51 8.67 -11.70
CA PRO A 78 6.36 9.87 -12.54
C PRO A 78 4.89 10.11 -12.94
N PHE A 79 4.03 10.27 -11.97
CA PHE A 79 2.62 10.59 -12.18
C PHE A 79 2.30 11.95 -11.59
N PRO A 80 1.25 12.60 -12.09
CA PRO A 80 0.82 13.88 -11.53
C PRO A 80 0.47 13.78 -10.05
N PRO A 81 0.56 14.88 -9.31
CA PRO A 81 0.30 14.86 -7.86
C PRO A 81 -1.09 14.39 -7.46
N PHE A 82 -2.09 14.52 -8.35
CA PHE A 82 -3.43 14.06 -8.02
C PHE A 82 -3.55 12.53 -8.01
N VAL A 83 -2.56 11.82 -8.54
CA VAL A 83 -2.49 10.37 -8.43
C VAL A 83 -1.78 10.07 -7.10
N LEU A 84 -2.54 9.66 -6.11
CA LEU A 84 -1.98 9.41 -4.79
C LEU A 84 -1.13 8.15 -4.80
N ARG A 85 -0.13 8.13 -3.93
CA ARG A 85 0.76 6.98 -3.76
C ARG A 85 0.47 6.38 -2.40
N GLU A 86 0.27 5.06 -2.36
CA GLU A 86 -0.01 4.36 -1.11
C GLU A 86 0.96 3.20 -0.92
N LEU A 87 1.40 3.05 0.31
CA LEU A 87 2.14 1.86 0.74
C LEU A 87 1.21 1.06 1.64
N TRP A 88 0.95 -0.18 1.26
CA TRP A 88 0.08 -1.06 2.02
C TRP A 88 0.94 -2.10 2.72
N LEU A 89 0.81 -2.18 4.04
CA LEU A 89 1.65 -3.02 4.88
C LEU A 89 0.85 -4.19 5.43
N ARG A 90 1.39 -5.38 5.25
CA ARG A 90 0.83 -6.62 5.77
C ARG A 90 1.86 -7.24 6.69
N THR A 91 1.56 -7.27 7.98
CA THR A 91 2.44 -7.90 8.95
C THR A 91 2.03 -9.35 9.13
N GLN A 92 3.01 -10.25 9.17
CA GLN A 92 2.74 -11.68 9.25
C GLN A 92 1.86 -12.03 10.45
N HIS A 93 2.02 -11.31 11.56
CA HIS A 93 1.30 -11.60 12.80
C HIS A 93 0.05 -10.75 13.00
N GLU A 94 -0.26 -9.87 12.06
CA GLU A 94 -1.47 -9.05 12.08
C GLU A 94 -2.40 -9.51 10.99
N ARG A 95 -3.70 -9.43 11.25
CA ARG A 95 -4.70 -9.82 10.26
C ARG A 95 -5.31 -8.61 9.58
N VAL A 96 -4.70 -7.46 9.75
CA VAL A 96 -5.18 -6.21 9.17
C VAL A 96 -4.13 -5.63 8.25
N TRP A 97 -4.59 -4.84 7.31
CA TRP A 97 -3.75 -4.09 6.40
C TRP A 97 -3.65 -2.67 6.89
N ARG A 98 -2.45 -2.11 6.81
CA ARG A 98 -2.25 -0.69 7.08
C ARG A 98 -2.07 0.02 5.76
N ARG A 99 -2.81 1.11 5.56
CA ARG A 99 -2.73 1.90 4.35
C ARG A 99 -2.08 3.23 4.68
N LEU A 100 -0.95 3.50 4.03
CA LEU A 100 -0.21 4.73 4.21
C LEU A 100 -0.27 5.52 2.92
N VAL A 101 -0.60 6.81 3.01
CA VAL A 101 -0.48 7.73 1.88
C VAL A 101 0.88 8.39 1.96
N ILE A 102 1.61 8.35 0.86
CA ILE A 102 2.97 8.86 0.79
C ILE A 102 2.92 10.22 0.11
N TYR A 103 3.10 11.26 0.91
CA TYR A 103 3.22 12.63 0.41
C TYR A 103 4.68 12.98 0.21
N ASP A 104 4.95 14.11 -0.45
CA ASP A 104 6.33 14.50 -0.76
C ASP A 104 7.20 14.65 0.49
N LEU A 105 6.63 15.16 1.57
CA LEU A 105 7.39 15.45 2.78
C LEU A 105 6.85 14.73 4.02
N SER A 106 5.82 13.90 3.86
CA SER A 106 5.22 13.24 5.02
C SER A 106 4.58 11.93 4.61
N VAL A 107 4.18 11.16 5.62
CA VAL A 107 3.45 9.89 5.44
C VAL A 107 2.26 9.93 6.38
N GLY A 108 1.07 9.65 5.85
CA GLY A 108 -0.15 9.62 6.65
C GLY A 108 -0.78 8.25 6.61
N GLU A 109 -1.21 7.75 7.75
CA GLU A 109 -1.96 6.50 7.81
C GLU A 109 -3.44 6.80 7.62
N ILE A 110 -4.09 6.15 6.64
CA ILE A 110 -5.46 6.48 6.28
C ILE A 110 -6.45 5.37 6.62
N GLY A 111 -5.99 4.21 7.04
CA GLY A 111 -6.93 3.18 7.43
C GLY A 111 -6.30 1.84 7.66
N TRP A 112 -7.13 0.95 8.14
CA TRP A 112 -6.78 -0.43 8.42
C TRP A 112 -7.81 -1.31 7.75
N TRP A 113 -7.37 -2.36 7.10
CA TRP A 113 -8.26 -3.35 6.50
C TRP A 113 -7.93 -4.70 7.10
N GLY A 114 -8.97 -5.43 7.46
CA GLY A 114 -8.80 -6.75 8.02
C GLY A 114 -9.92 -7.67 7.56
N PRO A 115 -10.15 -8.76 8.29
CA PRO A 115 -11.24 -9.66 7.96
C PRO A 115 -12.60 -8.96 7.91
N ASP A 116 -12.78 -7.93 8.72
CA ASP A 116 -13.97 -7.09 8.73
C ASP A 116 -13.65 -5.80 7.98
N GLU A 117 -13.37 -5.92 6.72
CA GLU A 117 -12.77 -4.84 5.91
C GLU A 117 -13.62 -3.60 5.83
N TYR A 118 -14.90 -3.72 6.10
CA TYR A 118 -15.75 -2.54 6.08
C TYR A 118 -15.63 -1.71 7.35
N THR A 119 -15.02 -2.28 8.37
CA THR A 119 -14.85 -1.60 9.63
C THR A 119 -13.47 -0.97 9.67
N ASN A 120 -13.40 0.26 9.21
CA ASN A 120 -12.18 1.05 9.33
C ASN A 120 -12.26 1.78 10.67
N PRO A 121 -11.37 1.48 11.63
CA PRO A 121 -11.43 2.13 12.93
C PRO A 121 -11.25 3.64 12.88
N HIS A 122 -10.75 4.15 11.77
CA HIS A 122 -10.56 5.59 11.58
C HIS A 122 -11.64 6.22 10.72
N ALA A 123 -12.59 5.44 10.23
CA ALA A 123 -13.70 5.96 9.42
C ALA A 123 -14.84 6.35 10.36
N ARG A 124 -15.13 7.59 10.43
CA ARG A 124 -16.20 8.10 11.28
C ARG A 124 -16.97 9.17 10.56
#